data_6d30203fc7e8e3280e9c2dcdb333d358
#
_entry.id   6d30203fc7e8e3280e9c2dcdb333d358
#
_cell.length_a   1.000
_cell.length_b   1.000
_cell.length_c   1.000
_cell.angle_alpha   90.00
_cell.angle_beta   90.00
_cell.angle_gamma   90.00
#
_symmetry.space_group_name_H-M   'P 1'
#
loop_
_entity.id
_entity.type
_entity.pdbx_description
1 polymer ?
#
loop_
_entity_poly.entity_id
_entity_poly.type
_entity_poly.pdbx_seq_one_letter_code
_entity_poly.pdbx_strand_id
1 'polypeptide(L)'
;MRKSLQLKSGEINLAKVTPKDAQNFTDDDTFTVYDMKTADYRGILYNFNNEFWQRNKDAIPAISYAIDRQKMVDSVLLGEGVVAYGPLQRNKYNNEDIEKYSYDPAKAKEVLEVAGWTLGEDGIYERNGEKLSFTINVMEGDQVRADLAAIACQQLKEVGVDAKAQVQSEIDWANQEAFLIGWGSPFDADDHTYKVFGTDKGSNYSGYSDEQ
;
A
#
# COMPACT_ATOMS: atom_id res chain seq x y z
N MET A 1 9.20 -4.06 -19.38
CA MET A 1 10.08 -3.75 -20.53
C MET A 1 10.54 -4.98 -21.32
N ARG A 2 11.24 -6.00 -20.77
CA ARG A 2 11.73 -7.17 -21.54
C ARG A 2 10.60 -7.94 -22.26
N LYS A 3 9.49 -8.25 -21.57
CA LYS A 3 8.34 -8.96 -22.15
C LYS A 3 7.66 -8.19 -23.28
N SER A 4 7.57 -6.87 -23.18
CA SER A 4 7.00 -6.01 -24.22
C SER A 4 7.84 -6.04 -25.51
N LEU A 5 9.16 -6.07 -25.38
CA LEU A 5 10.06 -6.21 -26.53
C LEU A 5 9.93 -7.60 -27.19
N GLN A 6 9.84 -8.65 -26.40
CA GLN A 6 9.68 -10.02 -26.90
C GLN A 6 8.32 -10.23 -27.61
N LEU A 7 7.24 -9.59 -27.14
CA LEU A 7 5.96 -9.56 -27.85
C LEU A 7 6.09 -8.84 -29.20
N LYS A 8 6.69 -7.63 -29.21
CA LYS A 8 6.88 -6.86 -30.45
C LYS A 8 7.77 -7.56 -31.48
N SER A 9 8.76 -8.31 -31.03
CA SER A 9 9.63 -9.10 -31.92
C SER A 9 9.03 -10.42 -32.38
N GLY A 10 7.87 -10.83 -31.86
CA GLY A 10 7.26 -12.14 -32.15
C GLY A 10 7.98 -13.32 -31.48
N GLU A 11 8.89 -13.05 -30.54
CA GLU A 11 9.59 -14.11 -29.79
C GLU A 11 8.62 -14.84 -28.84
N ILE A 12 7.58 -14.12 -28.34
CA ILE A 12 6.51 -14.70 -27.54
C ILE A 12 5.15 -14.20 -28.05
N ASN A 13 4.10 -15.00 -27.86
CA ASN A 13 2.75 -14.71 -28.35
C ASN A 13 1.78 -14.24 -27.24
N LEU A 14 2.16 -14.35 -25.97
CA LEU A 14 1.36 -13.96 -24.82
C LEU A 14 2.26 -13.48 -23.69
N ALA A 15 1.88 -12.38 -23.04
CA ALA A 15 2.55 -11.91 -21.83
C ALA A 15 1.62 -11.15 -20.91
N LYS A 16 1.81 -11.29 -19.60
CA LYS A 16 1.28 -10.35 -18.61
C LYS A 16 2.25 -9.17 -18.52
N VAL A 17 1.72 -7.98 -18.76
CA VAL A 17 2.46 -6.70 -18.72
C VAL A 17 1.81 -5.75 -17.72
N THR A 18 2.50 -4.66 -17.37
CA THR A 18 1.94 -3.60 -16.53
C THR A 18 0.95 -2.75 -17.35
N PRO A 19 0.01 -2.01 -16.71
CA PRO A 19 -0.85 -1.07 -17.43
C PRO A 19 -0.08 -0.09 -18.31
N LYS A 20 1.03 0.46 -17.81
CA LYS A 20 1.92 1.35 -18.56
C LYS A 20 2.52 0.69 -19.80
N ASP A 21 2.95 -0.56 -19.68
CA ASP A 21 3.51 -1.29 -20.82
C ASP A 21 2.41 -1.69 -21.81
N ALA A 22 1.18 -1.97 -21.33
CA ALA A 22 0.03 -2.34 -22.17
C ALA A 22 -0.36 -1.23 -23.15
N GLN A 23 -0.22 0.04 -22.78
CA GLN A 23 -0.49 1.19 -23.66
C GLN A 23 0.30 1.15 -24.99
N ASN A 24 1.44 0.47 -25.03
CA ASN A 24 2.23 0.33 -26.26
C ASN A 24 1.60 -0.64 -27.28
N PHE A 25 0.49 -1.28 -26.94
CA PHE A 25 -0.17 -2.31 -27.75
C PHE A 25 -1.64 -2.00 -28.05
N THR A 26 -2.22 -0.95 -27.44
CA THR A 26 -3.64 -0.60 -27.59
C THR A 26 -4.00 -0.10 -28.98
N ASP A 27 -3.05 0.56 -29.65
CA ASP A 27 -3.25 1.15 -30.99
C ASP A 27 -2.64 0.29 -32.11
N ASP A 28 -2.31 -0.96 -31.83
CA ASP A 28 -1.68 -1.88 -32.77
C ASP A 28 -2.61 -3.10 -33.02
N ASP A 29 -3.26 -3.14 -34.15
CA ASP A 29 -4.23 -4.19 -34.54
C ASP A 29 -3.65 -5.61 -34.57
N THR A 30 -2.33 -5.76 -34.47
CA THR A 30 -1.67 -7.08 -34.39
C THR A 30 -1.71 -7.67 -32.97
N PHE A 31 -2.10 -6.87 -31.98
CA PHE A 31 -2.23 -7.28 -30.58
C PHE A 31 -3.65 -7.15 -30.07
N THR A 32 -4.02 -8.04 -29.17
CA THR A 32 -5.24 -7.90 -28.36
C THR A 32 -4.86 -7.75 -26.91
N VAL A 33 -5.27 -6.64 -26.30
CA VAL A 33 -5.07 -6.36 -24.88
C VAL A 33 -6.31 -6.82 -24.11
N TYR A 34 -6.11 -7.62 -23.07
CA TYR A 34 -7.15 -8.08 -22.16
C TYR A 34 -6.91 -7.56 -20.75
N ASP A 35 -7.87 -6.82 -20.22
CA ASP A 35 -7.83 -6.38 -18.83
C ASP A 35 -8.28 -7.50 -17.91
N MET A 36 -7.34 -7.96 -17.08
CA MET A 36 -7.61 -9.03 -16.14
C MET A 36 -7.83 -8.45 -14.75
N LYS A 37 -9.07 -8.54 -14.27
CA LYS A 37 -9.41 -8.15 -12.89
C LYS A 37 -8.95 -9.23 -11.93
N THR A 38 -8.03 -8.86 -11.04
CA THR A 38 -7.49 -9.75 -10.00
C THR A 38 -8.06 -9.40 -8.63
N ALA A 39 -7.88 -10.27 -7.63
CA ALA A 39 -8.10 -9.96 -6.22
C ALA A 39 -6.81 -9.52 -5.50
N ASP A 40 -5.72 -9.34 -6.25
CA ASP A 40 -4.48 -8.77 -5.71
C ASP A 40 -4.76 -7.41 -5.07
N TYR A 41 -4.18 -7.16 -3.89
CA TYR A 41 -4.25 -5.86 -3.28
C TYR A 41 -2.89 -5.34 -2.86
N ARG A 42 -2.80 -4.03 -2.68
CA ARG A 42 -1.63 -3.33 -2.16
C ARG A 42 -2.05 -2.49 -0.97
N GLY A 43 -1.23 -2.50 0.08
CA GLY A 43 -1.50 -1.73 1.29
C GLY A 43 -0.22 -1.46 2.07
N ILE A 44 -0.27 -0.45 2.91
CA ILE A 44 0.79 -0.19 3.89
C ILE A 44 0.50 -1.05 5.11
N LEU A 45 1.42 -1.94 5.43
CA LEU A 45 1.41 -2.78 6.61
C LEU A 45 2.32 -2.17 7.67
N TYR A 46 1.79 -1.90 8.86
CA TYR A 46 2.55 -1.39 10.00
C TYR A 46 3.03 -2.55 10.87
N ASN A 47 4.25 -2.46 11.38
CA ASN A 47 4.80 -3.49 12.27
C ASN A 47 4.51 -3.16 13.73
N PHE A 48 3.51 -3.80 14.32
CA PHE A 48 3.14 -3.61 15.72
C PHE A 48 4.10 -4.26 16.72
N ASN A 49 5.11 -5.00 16.26
CA ASN A 49 6.25 -5.39 17.11
C ASN A 49 7.27 -4.26 17.25
N ASN A 50 7.24 -3.26 16.37
CA ASN A 50 8.07 -2.08 16.46
C ASN A 50 7.55 -1.14 17.54
N GLU A 51 8.45 -0.68 18.43
CA GLU A 51 8.09 0.17 19.57
C GLU A 51 7.43 1.49 19.14
N PHE A 52 7.80 2.05 18.00
CA PHE A 52 7.16 3.27 17.48
C PHE A 52 5.67 3.07 17.29
N TRP A 53 5.25 1.98 16.62
CA TRP A 53 3.84 1.70 16.37
C TRP A 53 3.08 1.22 17.61
N GLN A 54 3.76 0.58 18.56
CA GLN A 54 3.13 0.23 19.85
C GLN A 54 2.68 1.49 20.60
N ARG A 55 3.47 2.57 20.54
CA ARG A 55 3.15 3.86 21.17
C ARG A 55 2.22 4.74 20.35
N ASN A 56 2.23 4.61 19.02
CA ASN A 56 1.68 5.58 18.09
C ASN A 56 0.63 5.01 17.11
N LYS A 57 0.04 3.85 17.43
CA LYS A 57 -0.99 3.23 16.58
C LYS A 57 -2.22 4.11 16.35
N ASP A 58 -2.50 5.03 17.25
CA ASP A 58 -3.58 6.02 17.16
C ASP A 58 -3.38 7.04 16.03
N ALA A 59 -2.18 7.16 15.47
CA ALA A 59 -1.91 7.98 14.29
C ALA A 59 -2.31 7.30 12.96
N ILE A 60 -2.53 5.97 12.93
CA ILE A 60 -2.83 5.23 11.70
C ILE A 60 -4.12 5.68 11.00
N PRO A 61 -5.22 5.99 11.71
CA PRO A 61 -6.41 6.56 11.09
C PRO A 61 -6.12 7.88 10.36
N ALA A 62 -5.33 8.77 10.96
CA ALA A 62 -4.93 10.03 10.33
C ALA A 62 -4.10 9.79 9.05
N ILE A 63 -3.14 8.86 9.09
CA ILE A 63 -2.37 8.45 7.92
C ILE A 63 -3.31 7.92 6.83
N SER A 64 -4.34 7.17 7.21
CA SER A 64 -5.32 6.62 6.27
C SER A 64 -6.17 7.71 5.60
N TYR A 65 -6.57 8.76 6.32
CA TYR A 65 -7.26 9.93 5.74
C TYR A 65 -6.35 10.77 4.84
N ALA A 66 -5.05 10.79 5.09
CA ALA A 66 -4.09 11.60 4.35
C ALA A 66 -3.75 11.02 2.95
N ILE A 67 -4.10 9.78 2.66
CA ILE A 67 -3.74 9.10 1.42
C ILE A 67 -4.89 9.12 0.42
N ASP A 68 -4.70 9.85 -0.69
CA ASP A 68 -5.59 9.84 -1.86
C ASP A 68 -5.34 8.58 -2.71
N ARG A 69 -6.07 7.52 -2.37
CA ARG A 69 -5.95 6.22 -3.04
C ARG A 69 -6.43 6.27 -4.49
N GLN A 70 -7.44 7.11 -4.79
CA GLN A 70 -7.93 7.23 -6.16
C GLN A 70 -6.88 7.87 -7.06
N LYS A 71 -6.23 8.95 -6.60
CA LYS A 71 -5.11 9.56 -7.32
C LYS A 71 -3.95 8.58 -7.55
N MET A 72 -3.70 7.67 -6.61
CA MET A 72 -2.70 6.62 -6.79
C MET A 72 -3.11 5.61 -7.88
N VAL A 73 -4.37 5.18 -7.90
CA VAL A 73 -4.91 4.32 -8.97
C VAL A 73 -4.78 5.01 -10.33
N ASP A 74 -5.18 6.28 -10.42
CA ASP A 74 -5.18 7.02 -11.69
C ASP A 74 -3.76 7.26 -12.20
N SER A 75 -2.81 7.62 -11.33
CA SER A 75 -1.46 8.00 -11.74
C SER A 75 -0.49 6.83 -11.92
N VAL A 76 -0.59 5.78 -11.10
CA VAL A 76 0.33 4.63 -11.15
C VAL A 76 -0.23 3.49 -11.98
N LEU A 77 -1.53 3.24 -11.87
CA LEU A 77 -2.21 2.15 -12.57
C LEU A 77 -2.98 2.62 -13.82
N LEU A 78 -2.95 3.92 -14.12
CA LEU A 78 -3.63 4.52 -15.28
C LEU A 78 -5.14 4.23 -15.31
N GLY A 79 -5.76 4.16 -14.13
CA GLY A 79 -7.16 3.80 -13.95
C GLY A 79 -7.44 2.29 -13.91
N GLU A 80 -6.44 1.45 -14.19
CA GLU A 80 -6.58 -0.02 -14.21
C GLU A 80 -6.47 -0.62 -12.80
N GLY A 81 -7.35 -0.17 -11.92
CA GLY A 81 -7.42 -0.62 -10.53
C GLY A 81 -8.67 -0.11 -9.84
N VAL A 82 -8.86 -0.53 -8.61
CA VAL A 82 -9.92 -0.01 -7.73
C VAL A 82 -9.35 0.29 -6.36
N VAL A 83 -9.86 1.33 -5.71
CA VAL A 83 -9.52 1.64 -4.33
C VAL A 83 -9.93 0.49 -3.44
N ALA A 84 -9.02 0.01 -2.60
CA ALA A 84 -9.27 -1.05 -1.63
C ALA A 84 -9.33 -0.49 -0.21
N TYR A 85 -10.31 -0.95 0.56
CA TYR A 85 -10.46 -0.65 1.99
C TYR A 85 -10.21 -1.88 2.86
N GLY A 86 -10.03 -3.04 2.24
CA GLY A 86 -9.69 -4.28 2.91
C GLY A 86 -9.11 -5.32 1.96
N PRO A 87 -8.43 -6.33 2.48
CA PRO A 87 -7.73 -7.34 1.67
C PRO A 87 -8.67 -8.27 0.90
N LEU A 88 -9.93 -8.39 1.33
CA LEU A 88 -10.92 -9.28 0.72
C LEU A 88 -11.93 -8.55 -0.17
N GLN A 89 -11.67 -7.30 -0.56
CA GLN A 89 -12.61 -6.43 -1.25
C GLN A 89 -13.26 -7.04 -2.51
N ARG A 90 -12.60 -7.98 -3.17
CA ARG A 90 -13.14 -8.69 -4.34
C ARG A 90 -13.55 -10.13 -4.02
N ASN A 91 -13.75 -10.44 -2.77
CA ASN A 91 -14.15 -11.75 -2.31
C ASN A 91 -15.55 -11.70 -1.66
N LYS A 92 -16.29 -12.81 -1.72
CA LYS A 92 -17.62 -12.91 -1.11
C LYS A 92 -17.63 -12.75 0.42
N TYR A 93 -16.47 -12.84 1.05
CA TYR A 93 -16.30 -12.65 2.49
C TYR A 93 -15.88 -11.24 2.86
N ASN A 94 -15.87 -10.30 1.88
CA ASN A 94 -15.59 -8.90 2.18
C ASN A 94 -16.65 -8.34 3.13
N ASN A 95 -16.22 -7.63 4.14
CA ASN A 95 -17.11 -6.86 5.00
C ASN A 95 -17.26 -5.45 4.44
N GLU A 96 -18.46 -5.10 3.97
CA GLU A 96 -18.76 -3.78 3.43
C GLU A 96 -19.03 -2.73 4.52
N ASP A 97 -19.32 -3.16 5.75
CA ASP A 97 -19.69 -2.32 6.88
C ASP A 97 -18.46 -1.83 7.69
N ILE A 98 -17.27 -1.89 7.10
CA ILE A 98 -16.07 -1.35 7.72
C ILE A 98 -16.00 0.18 7.55
N GLU A 99 -15.32 0.85 8.48
CA GLU A 99 -14.99 2.25 8.32
C GLU A 99 -14.09 2.46 7.10
N LYS A 100 -14.53 3.33 6.19
CA LYS A 100 -13.80 3.67 4.96
C LYS A 100 -13.16 5.04 5.13
N TYR A 101 -11.86 5.07 5.35
CA TYR A 101 -11.07 6.30 5.45
C TYR A 101 -10.93 6.94 4.06
N SER A 102 -11.91 7.76 3.68
CA SER A 102 -11.84 8.55 2.43
C SER A 102 -10.80 9.65 2.56
N TYR A 103 -10.16 10.03 1.45
CA TYR A 103 -9.16 11.08 1.44
C TYR A 103 -9.72 12.40 2.01
N ASP A 104 -9.18 12.83 3.12
CA ASP A 104 -9.50 14.08 3.81
C ASP A 104 -8.29 14.56 4.61
N PRO A 105 -7.41 15.38 4.01
CA PRO A 105 -6.22 15.89 4.69
C PRO A 105 -6.52 16.82 5.87
N ALA A 106 -7.68 17.48 5.88
CA ALA A 106 -8.09 18.29 7.01
C ALA A 106 -8.48 17.41 8.20
N LYS A 107 -9.22 16.33 7.93
CA LYS A 107 -9.57 15.32 8.94
C LYS A 107 -8.34 14.60 9.47
N ALA A 108 -7.36 14.32 8.63
CA ALA A 108 -6.09 13.73 9.04
C ALA A 108 -5.39 14.58 10.12
N LYS A 109 -5.30 15.90 9.91
CA LYS A 109 -4.72 16.84 10.89
C LYS A 109 -5.53 16.90 12.18
N GLU A 110 -6.87 17.02 12.07
CA GLU A 110 -7.77 17.01 13.22
C GLU A 110 -7.57 15.75 14.09
N VAL A 111 -7.49 14.56 13.46
CA VAL A 111 -7.29 13.30 14.18
C VAL A 111 -5.94 13.28 14.90
N LEU A 112 -4.87 13.79 14.29
CA LEU A 112 -3.56 13.92 14.94
C LEU A 112 -3.61 14.85 16.14
N GLU A 113 -4.23 16.02 15.99
CA GLU A 113 -4.34 17.02 17.05
C GLU A 113 -5.18 16.51 18.24
N VAL A 114 -6.29 15.82 17.97
CA VAL A 114 -7.12 15.18 18.99
C VAL A 114 -6.33 14.08 19.73
N ALA A 115 -5.45 13.35 19.03
CA ALA A 115 -4.56 12.36 19.62
C ALA A 115 -3.36 12.97 20.38
N GLY A 116 -3.27 14.32 20.47
CA GLY A 116 -2.24 15.02 21.21
C GLY A 116 -0.94 15.27 20.43
N TRP A 117 -0.96 15.10 19.11
CA TRP A 117 0.14 15.50 18.26
C TRP A 117 0.12 17.01 18.02
N THR A 118 1.26 17.65 17.99
CA THR A 118 1.43 19.07 17.72
C THR A 118 2.35 19.29 16.54
N LEU A 119 2.02 20.28 15.70
CA LEU A 119 2.85 20.58 14.53
C LEU A 119 4.14 21.29 14.97
N GLY A 120 5.28 20.69 14.70
CA GLY A 120 6.59 21.26 14.98
C GLY A 120 6.98 22.42 14.04
N GLU A 121 8.04 23.15 14.38
CA GLU A 121 8.54 24.29 13.57
C GLU A 121 9.01 23.85 12.17
N ASP A 122 9.41 22.59 12.00
CA ASP A 122 9.81 22.00 10.73
C ASP A 122 8.61 21.49 9.90
N GLY A 123 7.38 21.70 10.39
CA GLY A 123 6.16 21.28 9.74
C GLY A 123 5.84 19.79 9.88
N ILE A 124 6.52 19.06 10.79
CA ILE A 124 6.24 17.65 11.09
C ILE A 124 5.56 17.57 12.46
N TYR A 125 4.51 16.74 12.54
CA TYR A 125 3.85 16.48 13.81
C TYR A 125 4.77 15.74 14.78
N GLU A 126 4.73 16.15 16.04
CA GLU A 126 5.48 15.56 17.14
C GLU A 126 4.64 15.38 18.39
N ARG A 127 4.95 14.39 19.19
CA ARG A 127 4.32 14.10 20.48
C ARG A 127 5.35 13.55 21.45
N ASN A 128 5.43 14.12 22.67
CA ASN A 128 6.37 13.71 23.71
C ASN A 128 7.85 13.71 23.25
N GLY A 129 8.23 14.60 22.34
CA GLY A 129 9.58 14.71 21.79
C GLY A 129 9.89 13.68 20.68
N GLU A 130 8.92 12.88 20.25
CA GLU A 130 9.02 11.94 19.14
C GLU A 130 8.26 12.48 17.93
N LYS A 131 8.95 12.56 16.77
CA LYS A 131 8.32 12.99 15.51
C LYS A 131 7.52 11.86 14.89
N LEU A 132 6.42 12.21 14.21
CA LEU A 132 5.67 11.27 13.38
C LEU A 132 6.44 11.03 12.07
N SER A 133 7.49 10.23 12.21
CA SER A 133 8.44 9.91 11.13
C SER A 133 8.69 8.41 11.09
N PHE A 134 8.58 7.81 9.90
CA PHE A 134 8.80 6.37 9.70
C PHE A 134 9.17 6.03 8.27
N THR A 135 9.71 4.83 8.08
CA THR A 135 10.09 4.30 6.78
C THR A 135 9.05 3.30 6.27
N ILE A 136 8.67 3.46 5.01
CA ILE A 136 7.87 2.48 4.26
C ILE A 136 8.82 1.69 3.37
N ASN A 137 9.10 0.45 3.73
CA ASN A 137 9.97 -0.43 2.96
C ASN A 137 9.22 -1.01 1.76
N VAL A 138 9.94 -1.19 0.66
CA VAL A 138 9.46 -1.81 -0.58
C VAL A 138 10.50 -2.83 -1.05
N MET A 139 10.07 -4.02 -1.43
CA MET A 139 10.96 -5.01 -2.02
C MET A 139 11.40 -4.57 -3.42
N GLU A 140 12.70 -4.66 -3.69
CA GLU A 140 13.27 -4.38 -5.00
C GLU A 140 12.62 -5.24 -6.10
N GLY A 141 12.47 -4.67 -7.29
CA GLY A 141 11.92 -5.34 -8.47
C GLY A 141 10.41 -5.13 -8.68
N ASP A 142 9.68 -4.53 -7.73
CA ASP A 142 8.28 -4.13 -7.91
C ASP A 142 8.16 -2.60 -8.04
N GLN A 143 8.26 -2.10 -9.27
CA GLN A 143 8.19 -0.66 -9.55
C GLN A 143 6.83 -0.06 -9.17
N VAL A 144 5.74 -0.81 -9.35
CA VAL A 144 4.40 -0.34 -8.98
C VAL A 144 4.32 -0.05 -7.48
N ARG A 145 4.84 -0.95 -6.65
CA ARG A 145 4.88 -0.72 -5.20
C ARG A 145 5.79 0.46 -4.84
N ALA A 146 6.93 0.60 -5.50
CA ALA A 146 7.83 1.72 -5.26
C ALA A 146 7.16 3.06 -5.60
N ASP A 147 6.45 3.15 -6.72
CA ASP A 147 5.73 4.35 -7.14
C ASP A 147 4.56 4.67 -6.17
N LEU A 148 3.80 3.66 -5.74
CA LEU A 148 2.74 3.83 -4.75
C LEU A 148 3.29 4.33 -3.40
N ALA A 149 4.40 3.77 -2.91
CA ALA A 149 5.04 4.21 -1.68
C ALA A 149 5.55 5.66 -1.78
N ALA A 150 6.16 6.03 -2.90
CA ALA A 150 6.64 7.39 -3.13
C ALA A 150 5.51 8.43 -3.11
N ILE A 151 4.37 8.13 -3.77
CA ILE A 151 3.19 8.99 -3.75
C ILE A 151 2.60 9.08 -2.34
N ALA A 152 2.48 7.96 -1.63
CA ALA A 152 2.01 7.97 -0.25
C ALA A 152 2.87 8.87 0.64
N CYS A 153 4.21 8.77 0.55
CA CYS A 153 5.13 9.62 1.30
C CYS A 153 4.97 11.10 0.96
N GLN A 154 4.76 11.43 -0.33
CA GLN A 154 4.50 12.81 -0.74
C GLN A 154 3.21 13.37 -0.12
N GLN A 155 2.11 12.61 -0.18
CA GLN A 155 0.83 13.01 0.39
C GLN A 155 0.90 13.13 1.92
N LEU A 156 1.58 12.22 2.59
CA LEU A 156 1.80 12.26 4.02
C LEU A 156 2.57 13.50 4.45
N LYS A 157 3.58 13.91 3.67
CA LYS A 157 4.33 15.14 3.94
C LYS A 157 3.44 16.40 3.89
N GLU A 158 2.45 16.45 3.01
CA GLU A 158 1.50 17.57 2.90
C GLU A 158 0.66 17.77 4.16
N VAL A 159 0.49 16.72 4.95
CA VAL A 159 -0.23 16.75 6.24
C VAL A 159 0.69 16.76 7.46
N GLY A 160 2.00 16.88 7.29
CA GLY A 160 2.96 16.97 8.38
C GLY A 160 3.43 15.62 8.92
N VAL A 161 3.39 14.57 8.12
CA VAL A 161 3.94 13.24 8.46
C VAL A 161 5.19 12.98 7.62
N ASP A 162 6.33 12.71 8.25
CA ASP A 162 7.61 12.45 7.57
C ASP A 162 7.78 10.96 7.28
N ALA A 163 7.08 10.46 6.27
CA ALA A 163 7.28 9.09 5.78
C ALA A 163 8.31 9.05 4.65
N LYS A 164 9.15 8.00 4.63
CA LYS A 164 10.21 7.80 3.64
C LYS A 164 10.06 6.43 2.97
N ALA A 165 9.93 6.42 1.64
CA ALA A 165 9.94 5.18 0.87
C ALA A 165 11.39 4.67 0.71
N GLN A 166 11.64 3.41 1.05
CA GLN A 166 12.94 2.77 0.93
C GLN A 166 12.85 1.46 0.18
N VAL A 167 13.45 1.40 -1.01
CA VAL A 167 13.53 0.18 -1.81
C VAL A 167 14.74 -0.63 -1.36
N GLN A 168 14.53 -1.90 -1.04
CA GLN A 168 15.57 -2.80 -0.51
C GLN A 168 15.51 -4.17 -1.18
N SER A 169 16.67 -4.80 -1.38
CA SER A 169 16.76 -6.18 -1.87
C SER A 169 16.44 -7.20 -0.79
N GLU A 170 16.65 -6.83 0.47
CA GLU A 170 16.32 -7.64 1.64
C GLU A 170 15.61 -6.79 2.67
N ILE A 171 14.54 -7.31 3.29
CA ILE A 171 13.77 -6.64 4.33
C ILE A 171 14.08 -7.29 5.67
N ASP A 172 14.49 -6.49 6.64
CA ASP A 172 14.53 -6.90 8.04
C ASP A 172 13.10 -6.89 8.62
N TRP A 173 12.42 -8.03 8.50
CA TRP A 173 11.03 -8.17 8.91
C TRP A 173 10.80 -7.95 10.41
N ALA A 174 11.80 -8.16 11.23
CA ALA A 174 11.70 -7.98 12.67
C ALA A 174 11.70 -6.51 13.08
N ASN A 175 12.54 -5.69 12.41
CA ASN A 175 12.80 -4.31 12.82
C ASN A 175 12.22 -3.26 11.87
N GLN A 176 11.65 -3.63 10.71
CA GLN A 176 11.04 -2.67 9.81
C GLN A 176 9.86 -1.95 10.50
N GLU A 177 9.61 -0.67 10.12
CA GLU A 177 8.52 0.13 10.67
C GLU A 177 7.23 -0.06 9.91
N ALA A 178 7.29 0.09 8.59
CA ALA A 178 6.16 -0.17 7.71
C ALA A 178 6.63 -0.76 6.37
N PHE A 179 5.75 -1.46 5.70
CA PHE A 179 6.04 -2.13 4.45
C PHE A 179 4.87 -1.98 3.47
N LEU A 180 5.16 -1.60 2.21
CA LEU A 180 4.14 -1.62 1.18
C LEU A 180 4.00 -3.04 0.62
N ILE A 181 3.03 -3.75 1.17
CA ILE A 181 2.80 -5.15 0.88
C ILE A 181 1.82 -5.34 -0.27
N GLY A 182 1.84 -6.51 -0.86
CA GLY A 182 0.83 -6.97 -1.79
C GLY A 182 0.68 -8.46 -1.74
N TRP A 183 -0.55 -8.90 -1.87
CA TRP A 183 -0.93 -10.29 -1.84
C TRP A 183 -1.55 -10.68 -3.18
N GLY A 184 -1.27 -11.89 -3.63
CA GLY A 184 -1.88 -12.44 -4.82
C GLY A 184 -3.37 -12.73 -4.65
N SER A 185 -3.97 -13.37 -5.63
CA SER A 185 -5.41 -13.68 -5.68
C SER A 185 -5.63 -15.18 -5.48
N PRO A 186 -5.61 -15.70 -4.26
CA PRO A 186 -5.93 -17.10 -4.04
C PRO A 186 -7.42 -17.35 -4.28
N PHE A 187 -7.75 -18.55 -4.70
CA PHE A 187 -9.14 -18.99 -4.81
C PHE A 187 -9.81 -19.06 -3.44
N ASP A 188 -9.04 -19.49 -2.43
CA ASP A 188 -9.51 -19.57 -1.06
C ASP A 188 -9.12 -18.32 -0.28
N ALA A 189 -10.11 -17.62 0.23
CA ALA A 189 -9.89 -16.41 1.05
C ALA A 189 -9.09 -16.73 2.32
N ASP A 190 -9.27 -17.93 2.88
CA ASP A 190 -8.58 -18.35 4.09
C ASP A 190 -7.07 -18.56 3.91
N ASP A 191 -6.62 -18.81 2.69
CA ASP A 191 -5.17 -18.89 2.41
C ASP A 191 -4.44 -17.59 2.78
N HIS A 192 -5.08 -16.43 2.57
CA HIS A 192 -4.52 -15.15 3.01
C HIS A 192 -4.86 -14.82 4.47
N THR A 193 -6.13 -14.95 4.87
CA THR A 193 -6.55 -14.51 6.19
C THR A 193 -5.86 -15.30 7.29
N TYR A 194 -5.74 -16.61 7.15
CA TYR A 194 -5.06 -17.44 8.12
C TYR A 194 -3.55 -17.14 8.23
N LYS A 195 -2.85 -17.09 7.09
CA LYS A 195 -1.38 -16.94 7.07
C LYS A 195 -0.92 -15.53 7.40
N VAL A 196 -1.71 -14.52 7.00
CA VAL A 196 -1.31 -13.11 7.03
C VAL A 196 -1.83 -12.40 8.27
N PHE A 197 -3.05 -12.70 8.70
CA PHE A 197 -3.72 -12.00 9.80
C PHE A 197 -3.86 -12.86 11.05
N GLY A 198 -3.64 -14.17 10.97
CA GLY A 198 -3.67 -15.03 12.13
C GLY A 198 -2.48 -14.76 13.08
N THR A 199 -2.75 -14.76 14.39
CA THR A 199 -1.71 -14.61 15.41
C THR A 199 -0.62 -15.66 15.24
N ASP A 200 0.65 -15.27 15.36
CA ASP A 200 1.83 -16.13 15.27
C ASP A 200 1.98 -16.90 13.93
N LYS A 201 1.31 -16.45 12.87
CA LYS A 201 1.48 -17.06 11.54
C LYS A 201 2.66 -16.48 10.80
N GLY A 202 3.32 -17.32 10.00
CA GLY A 202 4.59 -17.00 9.35
C GLY A 202 4.57 -15.84 8.36
N SER A 203 3.40 -15.42 7.89
CA SER A 203 3.23 -14.24 7.03
C SER A 203 2.57 -13.06 7.73
N ASN A 204 2.34 -13.13 9.04
CA ASN A 204 1.87 -12.00 9.83
C ASN A 204 3.02 -11.05 10.16
N TYR A 205 3.50 -10.36 9.15
CA TYR A 205 4.60 -9.38 9.29
C TYR A 205 4.20 -8.12 10.06
N SER A 206 2.91 -7.93 10.32
CA SER A 206 2.43 -6.83 11.17
C SER A 206 2.62 -7.12 12.66
N GLY A 207 2.74 -8.39 13.05
CA GLY A 207 2.68 -8.79 14.46
C GLY A 207 1.35 -8.44 15.15
N TYR A 208 0.33 -8.05 14.38
CA TYR A 208 -0.98 -7.74 14.95
C TYR A 208 -1.61 -8.98 15.54
N SER A 209 -2.11 -8.86 16.76
CA SER A 209 -2.89 -9.88 17.46
C SER A 209 -3.94 -9.21 18.32
N ASP A 210 -5.16 -9.71 18.29
CA ASP A 210 -6.29 -9.25 19.10
C ASP A 210 -7.05 -10.49 19.61
N GLU A 211 -7.52 -10.43 20.83
CA GLU A 211 -8.28 -11.53 21.47
C GLU A 211 -9.80 -11.46 21.19
N GLN A 212 -10.26 -10.43 20.42
CA GLN A 212 -11.68 -10.24 20.08
C GLN A 212 -12.12 -11.05 18.87
#